data_be6cabdc217c695a67609b9f6d89a5e1
#
_entry.id   be6cabdc217c695a67609b9f6d89a5e1
#
_cell.length_a   1.000
_cell.length_b   1.000
_cell.length_c   1.000
_cell.angle_alpha   90.00
_cell.angle_beta   90.00
_cell.angle_gamma   90.00
#
_symmetry.space_group_name_H-M   'P 1'
#
loop_
_entity.id
_entity.type
_entity.pdbx_description
1 polymer ?
#
loop_
_entity_poly.entity_id
_entity_poly.type
_entity_poly.pdbx_seq_one_letter_code
_entity_poly.pdbx_strand_id
1 'polypeptide(L)' 'IAFYVDDLEAELARLTAKGYRVVTGPKPGADGKRIAFLHPSDTAKVLVELCTAA' A
#
# COMPACT_ATOMS: atom_id res chain seq x y z
N ILE A 1 1.35 -0.09 10.48
CA ILE A 1 -0.08 -0.47 10.34
C ILE A 1 -0.28 -1.09 8.96
N ALA A 2 -0.94 -2.22 8.92
CA ALA A 2 -1.24 -2.93 7.68
C ALA A 2 -2.76 -2.96 7.46
N PHE A 3 -3.18 -2.61 6.25
CA PHE A 3 -4.58 -2.66 5.84
C PHE A 3 -4.74 -3.66 4.70
N TYR A 4 -5.74 -4.51 4.79
CA TYR A 4 -6.10 -5.41 3.70
C TYR A 4 -6.97 -4.67 2.69
N VAL A 5 -6.65 -4.87 1.41
CA VAL A 5 -7.41 -4.30 0.30
C VAL A 5 -7.74 -5.40 -0.70
N ASP A 6 -8.83 -5.25 -1.43
CA ASP A 6 -9.26 -6.26 -2.40
C ASP A 6 -8.42 -6.23 -3.68
N ASP A 7 -8.07 -5.03 -4.15
CA ASP A 7 -7.33 -4.84 -5.39
C ASP A 7 -6.24 -3.79 -5.13
N LEU A 8 -5.00 -4.26 -4.95
CA LEU A 8 -3.91 -3.39 -4.57
C LEU A 8 -3.61 -2.34 -5.63
N GLU A 9 -3.57 -2.73 -6.89
CA GLU A 9 -3.27 -1.80 -7.98
C GLU A 9 -4.31 -0.70 -8.08
N ALA A 10 -5.59 -1.04 -7.97
CA ALA A 10 -6.66 -0.06 -8.01
C ALA A 10 -6.59 0.89 -6.81
N GLU A 11 -6.29 0.35 -5.62
CA GLU A 11 -6.19 1.18 -4.42
C GLU A 11 -5.01 2.14 -4.51
N LEU A 12 -3.86 1.67 -5.02
CA LEU A 12 -2.70 2.53 -5.20
C LEU A 12 -2.98 3.64 -6.23
N ALA A 13 -3.67 3.31 -7.32
CA ALA A 13 -4.06 4.33 -8.30
C ALA A 13 -4.95 5.40 -7.68
N ARG A 14 -5.91 4.99 -6.84
CA ARG A 14 -6.79 5.91 -6.15
C ARG A 14 -6.01 6.82 -5.19
N LEU A 15 -5.10 6.24 -4.43
CA LEU A 15 -4.32 6.99 -3.44
C LEU A 15 -3.31 7.92 -4.10
N THR A 16 -2.62 7.49 -5.16
CA THR A 16 -1.68 8.35 -5.85
C THR A 16 -2.39 9.54 -6.52
N ALA A 17 -3.61 9.34 -7.01
CA ALA A 17 -4.41 10.43 -7.54
C ALA A 17 -4.77 11.46 -6.46
N LYS A 18 -4.76 11.06 -5.19
CA LYS A 18 -5.02 11.95 -4.06
C LYS A 18 -3.73 12.56 -3.48
N GLY A 19 -2.58 12.24 -4.06
CA GLY A 19 -1.30 12.81 -3.63
C GLY A 19 -0.49 11.97 -2.67
N TYR A 20 -0.92 10.74 -2.34
CA TYR A 20 -0.12 9.82 -1.53
C TYR A 20 0.98 9.22 -2.38
N ARG A 21 2.18 9.14 -1.83
CA ARG A 21 3.33 8.56 -2.53
C ARG A 21 3.56 7.11 -2.09
N VAL A 22 3.84 6.25 -3.07
CA VAL A 22 4.19 4.86 -2.82
C VAL A 22 5.70 4.76 -2.72
N VAL A 23 6.20 4.30 -1.58
CA VAL A 23 7.65 4.15 -1.37
C VAL A 23 8.14 2.83 -1.94
N THR A 24 7.39 1.76 -1.70
CA THR A 24 7.78 0.40 -2.08
C THR A 24 6.57 -0.34 -2.60
N GLY A 25 6.78 -1.11 -3.66
CA GLY A 25 5.76 -1.96 -4.24
C GLY A 25 5.00 -1.32 -5.38
N PRO A 26 3.98 -1.97 -5.89
CA PRO A 26 3.50 -3.29 -5.47
C PRO A 26 4.53 -4.39 -5.72
N LYS A 27 4.66 -5.30 -4.76
CA LYS A 27 5.62 -6.40 -4.85
C LYS A 27 5.07 -7.63 -4.11
N PRO A 28 5.63 -8.82 -4.36
CA PRO A 28 5.24 -10.00 -3.60
C PRO A 28 5.57 -9.83 -2.11
N GLY A 29 4.66 -10.28 -1.26
CA GLY A 29 4.86 -10.37 0.16
C GLY A 29 4.81 -11.82 0.63
N ALA A 30 4.67 -12.02 1.95
CA ALA A 30 4.58 -13.35 2.52
C ALA A 30 3.27 -14.04 2.09
N ASP A 31 3.31 -15.37 1.97
CA ASP A 31 2.13 -16.21 1.74
C ASP A 31 1.37 -15.87 0.46
N GLY A 32 2.08 -15.48 -0.59
CA GLY A 32 1.46 -15.17 -1.87
C GLY A 32 0.72 -13.85 -1.93
N LYS A 33 0.80 -13.05 -0.88
CA LYS A 33 0.18 -11.73 -0.84
C LYS A 33 0.95 -10.75 -1.71
N ARG A 34 0.29 -9.66 -2.07
CA ARG A 34 0.93 -8.51 -2.70
C ARG A 34 0.87 -7.34 -1.72
N ILE A 35 1.95 -6.60 -1.63
CA ILE A 35 2.08 -5.52 -0.65
C ILE A 35 2.63 -4.25 -1.28
N ALA A 36 2.34 -3.13 -0.63
CA ALA A 36 2.94 -1.84 -0.94
C ALA A 36 2.99 -1.00 0.33
N PHE A 37 3.95 -0.06 0.37
CA PHE A 37 4.08 0.86 1.50
C PHE A 37 3.92 2.29 1.02
N LEU A 38 3.18 3.08 1.79
CA LEU A 38 3.03 4.51 1.55
C LEU A 38 4.12 5.30 2.28
N HIS A 39 4.44 6.48 1.75
CA HIS A 39 5.44 7.33 2.36
C HIS A 39 4.91 7.89 3.69
N PRO A 40 5.65 7.72 4.81
CA PRO A 40 5.15 8.15 6.12
C PRO A 40 4.83 9.64 6.22
N SER A 41 5.49 10.49 5.43
CA SER A 41 5.18 11.93 5.43
C SER A 41 3.77 12.22 4.95
N ASP A 42 3.17 11.31 4.21
CA ASP A 42 1.80 11.48 3.69
C ASP A 42 0.76 10.84 4.61
N THR A 43 1.19 10.12 5.64
CA THR A 43 0.33 9.35 6.54
C THR A 43 0.65 9.65 8.01
N ALA A 44 0.83 10.93 8.34
CA ALA A 44 1.05 11.43 9.70
C ALA A 44 2.25 10.76 10.40
N LYS A 45 3.31 10.46 9.65
CA LYS A 45 4.54 9.81 10.14
C LYS A 45 4.34 8.36 10.57
N VAL A 46 3.23 7.76 10.22
CA VAL A 46 2.97 6.34 10.49
C VAL A 46 3.25 5.54 9.24
N LEU A 47 4.05 4.48 9.33
CA LEU A 47 4.29 3.59 8.20
C LEU A 47 3.02 2.79 7.94
N VAL A 48 2.46 2.96 6.75
CA VAL A 48 1.23 2.29 6.33
C VAL A 48 1.57 1.28 5.25
N GLU A 49 1.19 0.03 5.47
CA GLU A 49 1.28 -1.04 4.50
C GLU A 49 -0.11 -1.36 3.97
N LEU A 50 -0.21 -1.55 2.66
CA LEU A 50 -1.42 -2.08 2.04
C LEU A 50 -1.11 -3.48 1.53
N CYS A 51 -1.98 -4.43 1.79
CA CYS A 51 -1.76 -5.80 1.34
C CYS A 51 -3.06 -6.44 0.88
N THR A 52 -2.92 -7.39 -0.06
CA THR A 52 -4.07 -8.21 -0.47
C THR A 52 -4.13 -9.45 0.42
N ALA A 53 -5.32 -10.03 0.55
CA ALA A 53 -5.42 -11.39 1.07
C ALA A 53 -4.82 -12.34 0.04
N ALA A 54 -4.15 -13.37 0.50
CA ALA A 54 -3.51 -14.34 -0.39
C ALA A 54 -4.51 -15.07 -1.27
#